data_2e1f98a5949c88496a19e56befbff0e8
#
_entry.id   2e1f98a5949c88496a19e56befbff0e8
#
_cell.length_a   1.000
_cell.length_b   1.000
_cell.length_c   1.000
_cell.angle_alpha   90.00
_cell.angle_beta   90.00
_cell.angle_gamma   90.00
#
_symmetry.space_group_name_H-M   'P 1'
#
loop_
_entity.id
_entity.type
_entity.pdbx_description
1 polymer ?
#
loop_
_entity_poly.entity_id
_entity_poly.type
_entity_poly.pdbx_seq_one_letter_code
_entity_poly.pdbx_strand_id
1 'polypeptide(L)'
;MHHKLSFRRKLQTFFLSLLLVLLTVAGVPSAAYTAEAASADTTMAVHFLDVGQGLSILVQSQGQNLLYDGGDRGHSSFVVSYLQKQNISTIDYMISSHYDEDHVAGLVGCLDSFSVRNVIGADYVQDTKIYQSFENSVAAQGLTVQHPEPGTDFTFGSGKFTVLSPQSISSNDNDNSVAIRLENGNNHFLFTGDAESAGEEAICDLGLDLSCDVIVPGHHGSATATTWDLLQQTVPEYAVISCGAGNSYGHPHKDTMDKLADMGIQVFRTDEQDTVIAVSDGNNIQWNQSPCNDYSAGDESDTGTQPSSAYKDSGASGYGSSASAAADPQTGVQADPEPVGDMVWISATGSKYHRIPNCGNMNPDNATEMTRSQAEAAGYEACKKCY
;
A
#
# COMPACT_ATOMS: atom_id res chain seq x y z
N MET A 1 -49.02 54.92 -48.53
CA MET A 1 -49.75 54.18 -47.46
C MET A 1 -49.17 52.74 -47.23
N HIS A 2 -48.42 52.19 -48.17
CA HIS A 2 -47.90 50.80 -48.09
C HIS A 2 -46.70 50.62 -47.23
N HIS A 3 -45.90 51.67 -46.97
CA HIS A 3 -44.64 51.54 -46.17
C HIS A 3 -44.86 51.36 -44.63
N LYS A 4 -45.95 51.88 -44.08
CA LYS A 4 -46.23 51.78 -42.64
C LYS A 4 -46.82 50.42 -42.22
N LEU A 5 -47.41 49.67 -43.11
CA LEU A 5 -47.98 48.34 -42.85
C LEU A 5 -46.87 47.27 -42.82
N SER A 6 -45.84 47.43 -43.62
CA SER A 6 -44.71 46.52 -43.66
C SER A 6 -43.84 46.58 -42.35
N PHE A 7 -43.70 47.81 -41.80
CA PHE A 7 -42.91 47.98 -40.56
C PHE A 7 -43.63 47.40 -39.34
N ARG A 8 -44.94 47.57 -39.24
CA ARG A 8 -45.76 46.98 -38.15
C ARG A 8 -45.76 45.45 -38.17
N ARG A 9 -45.87 44.84 -39.36
CA ARG A 9 -45.79 43.37 -39.50
C ARG A 9 -44.35 42.82 -39.12
N LYS A 10 -43.31 43.50 -39.50
CA LYS A 10 -41.93 43.09 -39.10
C LYS A 10 -41.69 43.27 -37.61
N LEU A 11 -42.26 44.30 -36.98
CA LEU A 11 -42.16 44.51 -35.55
C LEU A 11 -42.95 43.45 -34.76
N GLN A 12 -44.19 43.08 -35.24
CA GLN A 12 -44.97 42.03 -34.62
C GLN A 12 -44.34 40.65 -34.74
N THR A 13 -43.71 40.31 -35.87
CA THR A 13 -42.96 39.04 -36.01
C THR A 13 -41.69 39.02 -35.17
N PHE A 14 -41.04 40.17 -34.98
CA PHE A 14 -39.84 40.26 -34.10
C PHE A 14 -40.22 40.08 -32.62
N PHE A 15 -41.30 40.70 -32.15
CA PHE A 15 -41.80 40.53 -30.79
C PHE A 15 -42.36 39.10 -30.55
N LEU A 16 -42.99 38.50 -31.56
CA LEU A 16 -43.47 37.12 -31.43
C LEU A 16 -42.34 36.10 -31.41
N SER A 17 -41.27 36.31 -32.18
CA SER A 17 -40.08 35.46 -32.13
C SER A 17 -39.26 35.66 -30.83
N LEU A 18 -39.22 36.91 -30.30
CA LEU A 18 -38.58 37.19 -29.03
C LEU A 18 -39.34 36.58 -27.85
N LEU A 19 -40.69 36.59 -27.91
CA LEU A 19 -41.54 35.96 -26.90
C LEU A 19 -41.44 34.42 -26.95
N LEU A 20 -41.29 33.83 -28.14
CA LEU A 20 -41.08 32.39 -28.30
C LEU A 20 -39.72 31.93 -27.77
N VAL A 21 -38.67 32.77 -27.96
CA VAL A 21 -37.33 32.49 -27.41
C VAL A 21 -37.29 32.65 -25.88
N LEU A 22 -38.06 33.60 -25.32
CA LEU A 22 -38.21 33.78 -23.88
C LEU A 22 -39.04 32.65 -23.21
N LEU A 23 -39.99 32.04 -23.96
CA LEU A 23 -40.78 30.91 -23.45
C LEU A 23 -40.02 29.57 -23.53
N THR A 24 -39.00 29.45 -24.36
CA THR A 24 -38.15 28.25 -24.43
C THR A 24 -36.99 28.23 -23.41
N VAL A 25 -36.72 29.37 -22.76
CA VAL A 25 -35.70 29.46 -21.67
C VAL A 25 -36.36 29.29 -20.28
N ALA A 26 -37.69 29.39 -20.16
CA ALA A 26 -38.40 29.29 -18.89
C ALA A 26 -39.19 27.98 -18.78
N GLY A 27 -38.59 26.83 -19.06
CA GLY A 27 -39.35 25.61 -18.91
C GLY A 27 -38.69 24.29 -19.29
N VAL A 28 -37.37 24.19 -19.14
CA VAL A 28 -36.81 22.89 -18.83
C VAL A 28 -36.84 22.82 -17.30
N PRO A 29 -37.65 21.94 -16.68
CA PRO A 29 -37.30 21.55 -15.34
C PRO A 29 -35.88 21.00 -15.47
N SER A 30 -34.91 21.74 -14.99
CA SER A 30 -33.68 21.12 -14.52
C SER A 30 -34.21 19.99 -13.64
N ALA A 31 -34.21 18.76 -14.17
CA ALA A 31 -34.10 17.63 -13.33
C ALA A 31 -32.81 17.95 -12.56
N ALA A 32 -32.98 18.54 -11.39
CA ALA A 32 -31.96 18.44 -10.38
C ALA A 32 -31.77 16.94 -10.32
N TYR A 33 -30.68 16.46 -10.92
CA TYR A 33 -30.01 15.27 -10.45
C TYR A 33 -29.70 15.65 -9.00
N THR A 34 -30.64 15.37 -8.13
CA THR A 34 -30.29 15.04 -6.78
C THR A 34 -29.49 13.75 -6.96
N ALA A 35 -28.17 13.89 -7.15
CA ALA A 35 -27.29 12.94 -6.60
C ALA A 35 -27.80 12.86 -5.17
N GLU A 36 -28.49 11.78 -4.85
CA GLU A 36 -28.75 11.40 -3.49
C GLU A 36 -27.36 11.44 -2.89
N ALA A 37 -27.08 12.48 -2.10
CA ALA A 37 -25.82 12.57 -1.39
C ALA A 37 -25.81 11.28 -0.58
N ALA A 38 -24.92 10.34 -0.95
CA ALA A 38 -24.67 9.17 -0.14
C ALA A 38 -24.64 9.70 1.28
N SER A 39 -25.47 9.18 2.16
CA SER A 39 -25.53 9.70 3.51
C SER A 39 -24.12 9.59 4.07
N ALA A 40 -23.63 10.63 4.74
CA ALA A 40 -22.27 10.61 5.34
C ALA A 40 -22.04 9.34 6.18
N ASP A 41 -23.11 8.66 6.55
CA ASP A 41 -23.13 7.42 7.33
C ASP A 41 -22.74 6.15 6.56
N THR A 42 -22.60 6.19 5.22
CA THR A 42 -22.22 5.02 4.42
C THR A 42 -20.86 5.14 3.74
N THR A 43 -20.13 6.24 3.99
CA THR A 43 -18.83 6.46 3.37
C THR A 43 -17.72 5.69 4.10
N MET A 44 -16.94 4.96 3.33
CA MET A 44 -15.73 4.27 3.79
C MET A 44 -14.55 4.64 2.87
N ALA A 45 -13.50 5.19 3.45
CA ALA A 45 -12.26 5.51 2.73
C ALA A 45 -11.19 4.46 3.05
N VAL A 46 -10.57 3.90 2.02
CA VAL A 46 -9.49 2.93 2.10
C VAL A 46 -8.25 3.55 1.47
N HIS A 47 -7.21 3.76 2.26
CA HIS A 47 -5.96 4.38 1.86
C HIS A 47 -4.87 3.33 1.81
N PHE A 48 -4.36 3.03 0.64
CA PHE A 48 -3.21 2.16 0.42
C PHE A 48 -1.96 3.05 0.43
N LEU A 49 -1.23 3.02 1.54
CA LEU A 49 -0.13 3.96 1.78
C LEU A 49 1.12 3.53 1.01
N ASP A 50 1.80 4.50 0.38
CA ASP A 50 3.12 4.25 -0.17
C ASP A 50 4.14 4.19 0.97
N VAL A 51 4.44 2.98 1.40
CA VAL A 51 5.43 2.66 2.43
C VAL A 51 6.67 1.99 1.84
N GLY A 52 6.91 2.19 0.53
CA GLY A 52 7.95 1.46 -0.18
C GLY A 52 7.68 -0.04 -0.21
N GLN A 53 8.73 -0.84 -0.01
CA GLN A 53 8.55 -2.30 0.10
C GLN A 53 7.95 -2.63 1.46
N GLY A 54 6.68 -3.05 1.46
CA GLY A 54 5.88 -3.33 2.64
C GLY A 54 4.40 -3.05 2.42
N LEU A 55 3.61 -3.20 3.46
CA LEU A 55 2.16 -2.98 3.40
C LEU A 55 1.67 -2.08 4.54
N SER A 56 0.82 -1.11 4.21
CA SER A 56 0.06 -0.36 5.21
C SER A 56 -1.23 0.17 4.60
N ILE A 57 -2.37 -0.18 5.20
CA ILE A 57 -3.69 0.23 4.74
C ILE A 57 -4.45 0.87 5.90
N LEU A 58 -4.86 2.13 5.70
CA LEU A 58 -5.75 2.82 6.63
C LEU A 58 -7.17 2.77 6.09
N VAL A 59 -8.11 2.33 6.91
CA VAL A 59 -9.54 2.39 6.61
C VAL A 59 -10.24 3.34 7.58
N GLN A 60 -11.06 4.25 7.05
CA GLN A 60 -11.82 5.21 7.84
C GLN A 60 -13.31 5.12 7.48
N SER A 61 -14.17 4.96 8.47
CA SER A 61 -15.63 4.97 8.30
C SER A 61 -16.34 5.37 9.58
N GLN A 62 -17.30 6.30 9.50
CA GLN A 62 -18.11 6.77 10.63
C GLN A 62 -17.30 7.17 11.88
N GLY A 63 -16.13 7.76 11.67
CA GLY A 63 -15.23 8.17 12.76
C GLY A 63 -14.46 7.04 13.42
N GLN A 64 -14.57 5.81 12.95
CA GLN A 64 -13.71 4.68 13.31
C GLN A 64 -12.54 4.55 12.34
N ASN A 65 -11.41 4.04 12.84
CA ASN A 65 -10.17 3.87 12.10
C ASN A 65 -9.66 2.45 12.29
N LEU A 66 -9.36 1.79 11.17
CA LEU A 66 -8.68 0.50 11.14
C LEU A 66 -7.34 0.69 10.43
N LEU A 67 -6.26 0.22 11.03
CA LEU A 67 -4.93 0.17 10.43
C LEU A 67 -4.55 -1.30 10.23
N TYR A 68 -4.38 -1.70 8.97
CA TYR A 68 -3.91 -3.02 8.58
C TYR A 68 -2.48 -2.89 8.12
N ASP A 69 -1.54 -3.46 8.86
CA ASP A 69 -0.11 -3.32 8.74
C ASP A 69 0.41 -1.87 8.82
N GLY A 70 1.70 -1.70 8.97
CA GLY A 70 2.31 -0.40 9.22
C GLY A 70 3.53 -0.09 8.36
N GLY A 71 3.88 -0.97 7.42
CA GLY A 71 5.10 -0.83 6.65
C GLY A 71 6.37 -1.09 7.47
N ASP A 72 7.51 -0.86 6.83
CA ASP A 72 8.81 -1.07 7.40
C ASP A 72 9.22 0.03 8.41
N ARG A 73 10.37 -0.17 9.05
CA ARG A 73 10.94 0.79 10.00
C ARG A 73 11.26 2.15 9.36
N GLY A 74 11.66 2.17 8.10
CA GLY A 74 12.01 3.38 7.38
C GLY A 74 10.80 4.30 7.19
N HIS A 75 9.62 3.71 7.04
CA HIS A 75 8.36 4.40 6.77
C HIS A 75 7.47 4.60 8.01
N SER A 76 7.86 4.07 9.19
CA SER A 76 7.07 4.22 10.43
C SER A 76 6.70 5.69 10.74
N SER A 77 7.64 6.63 10.60
CA SER A 77 7.37 8.06 10.83
C SER A 77 6.41 8.64 9.78
N PHE A 78 6.45 8.15 8.54
CA PHE A 78 5.51 8.54 7.51
C PHE A 78 4.09 8.09 7.86
N VAL A 79 3.90 6.82 8.23
CA VAL A 79 2.58 6.29 8.62
C VAL A 79 2.01 7.08 9.80
N VAL A 80 2.78 7.30 10.87
CA VAL A 80 2.35 8.13 12.01
C VAL A 80 1.93 9.53 11.56
N SER A 81 2.75 10.19 10.74
CA SER A 81 2.46 11.54 10.25
C SER A 81 1.23 11.56 9.33
N TYR A 82 1.03 10.51 8.54
CA TYR A 82 -0.13 10.37 7.66
C TYR A 82 -1.42 10.28 8.49
N LEU A 83 -1.46 9.39 9.48
CA LEU A 83 -2.61 9.25 10.38
C LEU A 83 -2.90 10.56 11.15
N GLN A 84 -1.86 11.28 11.60
CA GLN A 84 -2.02 12.59 12.25
C GLN A 84 -2.65 13.62 11.30
N LYS A 85 -2.26 13.66 10.03
CA LYS A 85 -2.86 14.52 9.01
C LYS A 85 -4.33 14.18 8.73
N GLN A 86 -4.72 12.92 8.91
CA GLN A 86 -6.12 12.49 8.86
C GLN A 86 -6.89 12.81 10.14
N ASN A 87 -6.28 13.54 11.10
CA ASN A 87 -6.85 13.89 12.41
C ASN A 87 -7.22 12.67 13.27
N ILE A 88 -6.52 11.56 13.09
CA ILE A 88 -6.71 10.36 13.89
C ILE A 88 -6.05 10.55 15.24
N SER A 89 -6.76 10.21 16.31
CA SER A 89 -6.26 10.14 17.69
C SER A 89 -6.42 8.73 18.27
N THR A 90 -7.31 7.94 17.67
CA THR A 90 -7.62 6.59 18.12
C THR A 90 -7.69 5.65 16.91
N ILE A 91 -7.07 4.50 17.04
CA ILE A 91 -7.18 3.37 16.11
C ILE A 91 -8.11 2.34 16.77
N ASP A 92 -9.27 2.10 16.16
CA ASP A 92 -10.27 1.19 16.73
C ASP A 92 -9.86 -0.26 16.57
N TYR A 93 -9.26 -0.60 15.41
CA TYR A 93 -8.67 -1.90 15.11
C TYR A 93 -7.29 -1.71 14.49
N MET A 94 -6.30 -2.34 15.07
CA MET A 94 -4.96 -2.49 14.51
C MET A 94 -4.79 -3.96 14.17
N ILE A 95 -4.47 -4.26 12.92
CA ILE A 95 -4.28 -5.63 12.46
C ILE A 95 -2.84 -5.76 11.96
N SER A 96 -2.09 -6.71 12.51
CA SER A 96 -0.85 -7.20 11.91
C SER A 96 -1.19 -8.43 11.11
N SER A 97 -0.98 -8.40 9.79
CA SER A 97 -1.18 -9.59 8.95
C SER A 97 -0.30 -10.72 9.46
N HIS A 98 0.98 -10.49 9.54
CA HIS A 98 2.00 -11.33 10.15
C HIS A 98 3.07 -10.45 10.78
N TYR A 99 4.22 -11.01 11.23
CA TYR A 99 5.15 -10.25 12.06
C TYR A 99 6.48 -9.92 11.37
N ASP A 100 6.54 -9.95 10.04
CA ASP A 100 7.72 -9.52 9.30
C ASP A 100 7.90 -7.99 9.38
N GLU A 101 9.13 -7.53 9.27
CA GLU A 101 9.49 -6.14 9.58
C GLU A 101 8.74 -5.13 8.70
N ASP A 102 8.54 -5.44 7.45
CA ASP A 102 7.87 -4.58 6.46
C ASP A 102 6.33 -4.54 6.60
N HIS A 103 5.79 -5.19 7.63
CA HIS A 103 4.38 -5.15 8.04
C HIS A 103 4.22 -4.60 9.45
N VAL A 104 5.02 -5.09 10.41
CA VAL A 104 4.78 -4.80 11.82
C VAL A 104 5.54 -3.58 12.34
N ALA A 105 6.63 -3.15 11.67
CA ALA A 105 7.51 -2.13 12.25
C ALA A 105 6.82 -0.76 12.41
N GLY A 106 6.03 -0.36 11.44
CA GLY A 106 5.27 0.90 11.55
C GLY A 106 4.15 0.86 12.57
N LEU A 107 3.59 -0.34 12.86
CA LEU A 107 2.60 -0.51 13.92
C LEU A 107 3.16 -0.16 15.30
N VAL A 108 4.44 -0.45 15.56
CA VAL A 108 5.11 -0.04 16.81
C VAL A 108 5.07 1.48 16.96
N GLY A 109 5.43 2.24 15.91
CA GLY A 109 5.35 3.70 15.95
C GLY A 109 3.93 4.23 16.13
N CYS A 110 2.93 3.54 15.58
CA CYS A 110 1.52 3.88 15.76
C CYS A 110 1.04 3.57 17.19
N LEU A 111 1.43 2.43 17.78
CA LEU A 111 1.15 2.10 19.19
C LEU A 111 1.73 3.13 20.14
N ASP A 112 2.91 3.67 19.85
CA ASP A 112 3.55 4.70 20.68
C ASP A 112 2.91 6.10 20.50
N SER A 113 2.17 6.33 19.42
CA SER A 113 1.66 7.66 19.02
C SER A 113 0.16 7.84 19.18
N PHE A 114 -0.62 6.76 19.11
CA PHE A 114 -2.09 6.78 19.12
C PHE A 114 -2.65 5.87 20.21
N SER A 115 -3.87 6.16 20.66
CA SER A 115 -4.64 5.21 21.46
C SER A 115 -5.17 4.09 20.58
N VAL A 116 -4.90 2.84 20.91
CA VAL A 116 -5.41 1.67 20.20
C VAL A 116 -6.45 0.97 21.06
N ARG A 117 -7.54 0.46 20.44
CA ARG A 117 -8.61 -0.25 21.17
C ARG A 117 -8.51 -1.74 21.08
N ASN A 118 -8.23 -2.25 19.88
CA ASN A 118 -8.14 -3.68 19.59
C ASN A 118 -6.91 -3.93 18.73
N VAL A 119 -6.17 -4.97 19.06
CA VAL A 119 -5.05 -5.46 18.26
C VAL A 119 -5.36 -6.90 17.85
N ILE A 120 -5.28 -7.19 16.56
CA ILE A 120 -5.50 -8.51 15.96
C ILE A 120 -4.21 -8.93 15.29
N GLY A 121 -3.86 -10.20 15.40
CA GLY A 121 -2.70 -10.82 14.75
C GLY A 121 -2.80 -12.33 14.78
N ALA A 122 -1.89 -13.03 14.12
CA ALA A 122 -1.83 -14.47 14.12
C ALA A 122 -1.29 -15.05 15.45
N ASP A 123 -1.70 -16.26 15.82
CA ASP A 123 -1.30 -16.91 17.09
C ASP A 123 0.02 -17.67 16.94
N TYR A 124 1.11 -16.92 16.70
CA TYR A 124 2.45 -17.48 16.71
C TYR A 124 3.46 -16.46 17.23
N VAL A 125 4.67 -16.93 17.54
CA VAL A 125 5.73 -16.11 18.12
C VAL A 125 6.93 -16.10 17.18
N GLN A 126 7.45 -14.91 16.91
CA GLN A 126 8.73 -14.72 16.22
C GLN A 126 9.85 -14.37 17.20
N ASP A 127 11.04 -14.91 16.98
CA ASP A 127 12.25 -14.54 17.75
C ASP A 127 12.98 -13.37 17.05
N THR A 128 12.26 -12.26 16.84
CA THR A 128 12.80 -11.04 16.24
C THR A 128 12.66 -9.87 17.20
N LYS A 129 13.58 -8.90 17.10
CA LYS A 129 13.50 -7.69 17.93
C LYS A 129 12.28 -6.83 17.62
N ILE A 130 11.85 -6.84 16.37
CA ILE A 130 10.69 -6.05 15.97
C ILE A 130 9.39 -6.64 16.52
N TYR A 131 9.22 -7.96 16.48
CA TYR A 131 8.12 -8.64 17.13
C TYR A 131 8.09 -8.37 18.65
N GLN A 132 9.23 -8.48 19.33
CA GLN A 132 9.33 -8.15 20.76
C GLN A 132 8.97 -6.70 21.05
N SER A 133 9.36 -5.75 20.17
CA SER A 133 8.97 -4.35 20.30
C SER A 133 7.46 -4.17 20.12
N PHE A 134 6.85 -4.84 19.15
CA PHE A 134 5.42 -4.81 18.92
C PHE A 134 4.64 -5.33 20.15
N GLU A 135 4.98 -6.52 20.65
CA GLU A 135 4.38 -7.10 21.86
C GLU A 135 4.51 -6.17 23.07
N ASN A 136 5.70 -5.57 23.26
CA ASN A 136 5.92 -4.63 24.36
C ASN A 136 5.07 -3.35 24.23
N SER A 137 4.91 -2.80 23.01
CA SER A 137 4.08 -1.62 22.78
C SER A 137 2.59 -1.93 22.95
N VAL A 138 2.13 -3.12 22.54
CA VAL A 138 0.77 -3.60 22.80
C VAL A 138 0.52 -3.70 24.30
N ALA A 139 1.43 -4.35 25.04
CA ALA A 139 1.34 -4.50 26.48
C ALA A 139 1.41 -3.15 27.24
N ALA A 140 2.19 -2.18 26.74
CA ALA A 140 2.29 -0.84 27.33
C ALA A 140 0.95 -0.07 27.27
N GLN A 141 0.08 -0.37 26.29
CA GLN A 141 -1.29 0.14 26.24
C GLN A 141 -2.29 -0.68 27.07
N GLY A 142 -1.84 -1.72 27.78
CA GLY A 142 -2.68 -2.62 28.56
C GLY A 142 -3.52 -3.57 27.69
N LEU A 143 -3.09 -3.81 26.44
CA LEU A 143 -3.76 -4.66 25.48
C LEU A 143 -3.05 -6.01 25.36
N THR A 144 -3.72 -6.93 24.68
CA THR A 144 -3.17 -8.20 24.18
C THR A 144 -3.56 -8.37 22.73
N VAL A 145 -2.74 -9.07 21.97
CA VAL A 145 -3.09 -9.46 20.60
C VAL A 145 -4.22 -10.47 20.66
N GLN A 146 -5.27 -10.24 19.88
CA GLN A 146 -6.42 -11.14 19.72
C GLN A 146 -6.19 -12.01 18.49
N HIS A 147 -6.58 -13.29 18.58
CA HIS A 147 -6.43 -14.29 17.52
C HIS A 147 -7.81 -14.84 17.12
N PRO A 148 -8.61 -14.07 16.38
CA PRO A 148 -9.96 -14.51 16.03
C PRO A 148 -9.91 -15.66 15.01
N GLU A 149 -10.83 -16.60 15.18
CA GLU A 149 -11.00 -17.72 14.24
C GLU A 149 -11.52 -17.22 12.88
N PRO A 150 -11.13 -17.86 11.76
CA PRO A 150 -11.68 -17.57 10.44
C PRO A 150 -13.21 -17.65 10.41
N GLY A 151 -13.84 -16.72 9.69
CA GLY A 151 -15.29 -16.52 9.68
C GLY A 151 -15.81 -15.58 10.78
N THR A 152 -14.94 -15.07 11.67
CA THR A 152 -15.34 -14.08 12.68
C THR A 152 -15.59 -12.73 12.05
N ASP A 153 -16.77 -12.16 12.29
CA ASP A 153 -17.18 -10.83 11.84
C ASP A 153 -16.96 -9.77 12.92
N PHE A 154 -16.45 -8.62 12.49
CA PHE A 154 -16.31 -7.42 13.31
C PHE A 154 -17.04 -6.26 12.66
N THR A 155 -17.97 -5.62 13.37
CA THR A 155 -18.60 -4.38 12.90
C THR A 155 -17.57 -3.25 12.85
N PHE A 156 -17.53 -2.54 11.74
CA PHE A 156 -16.62 -1.41 11.54
C PHE A 156 -17.29 -0.31 10.69
N GLY A 157 -17.45 0.85 11.28
CA GLY A 157 -18.06 2.01 10.60
C GLY A 157 -19.43 1.68 10.03
N SER A 158 -19.61 1.90 8.73
CA SER A 158 -20.85 1.59 7.98
C SER A 158 -20.95 0.15 7.52
N GLY A 159 -19.94 -0.67 7.79
CA GLY A 159 -19.86 -2.06 7.31
C GLY A 159 -19.29 -3.01 8.36
N LYS A 160 -18.52 -3.98 7.89
CA LYS A 160 -17.84 -4.97 8.71
C LYS A 160 -16.56 -5.45 8.05
N PHE A 161 -15.74 -6.15 8.79
CA PHE A 161 -14.73 -7.02 8.20
C PHE A 161 -14.86 -8.44 8.76
N THR A 162 -14.55 -9.43 7.93
CA THR A 162 -14.53 -10.85 8.27
C THR A 162 -13.09 -11.33 8.22
N VAL A 163 -12.62 -12.01 9.26
CA VAL A 163 -11.31 -12.67 9.28
C VAL A 163 -11.39 -13.94 8.43
N LEU A 164 -10.40 -14.17 7.56
CA LEU A 164 -10.38 -15.32 6.65
C LEU A 164 -9.25 -16.31 6.95
N SER A 165 -8.18 -15.86 7.58
CA SER A 165 -7.00 -16.70 7.91
C SER A 165 -6.28 -16.19 9.16
N PRO A 166 -5.33 -16.96 9.72
CA PRO A 166 -4.98 -18.35 9.35
C PRO A 166 -5.94 -19.38 9.96
N GLN A 167 -6.17 -20.50 9.27
CA GLN A 167 -6.93 -21.65 9.80
C GLN A 167 -6.11 -22.50 10.74
N SER A 168 -4.80 -22.50 10.56
CA SER A 168 -3.81 -23.16 11.40
C SER A 168 -2.46 -22.50 11.19
N ILE A 169 -1.60 -22.55 12.18
CA ILE A 169 -0.27 -21.96 12.08
C ILE A 169 0.63 -22.84 11.20
N SER A 170 1.17 -22.22 10.16
CA SER A 170 2.14 -22.77 9.22
C SER A 170 3.58 -22.55 9.72
N SER A 171 4.51 -23.34 9.19
CA SER A 171 5.96 -23.08 9.34
C SER A 171 6.46 -21.99 8.38
N ASN A 172 5.68 -21.58 7.40
CA ASN A 172 5.89 -20.40 6.58
C ASN A 172 5.16 -19.23 7.22
N ASP A 173 5.90 -18.23 7.68
CA ASP A 173 5.34 -17.10 8.42
C ASP A 173 4.37 -16.29 7.56
N ASN A 174 4.60 -16.19 6.25
CA ASN A 174 3.71 -15.52 5.31
C ASN A 174 2.32 -16.15 5.27
N ASP A 175 2.22 -17.49 5.30
CA ASP A 175 0.96 -18.22 5.32
C ASP A 175 0.19 -18.05 6.64
N ASN A 176 0.81 -17.47 7.67
CA ASN A 176 0.14 -17.09 8.92
C ASN A 176 -0.53 -15.71 8.83
N SER A 177 -0.52 -15.06 7.69
CA SER A 177 -1.16 -13.76 7.50
C SER A 177 -2.63 -13.78 7.88
N VAL A 178 -3.04 -12.83 8.71
CA VAL A 178 -4.45 -12.56 9.03
C VAL A 178 -5.08 -11.86 7.84
N ALA A 179 -5.68 -12.63 6.95
CA ALA A 179 -6.44 -12.07 5.84
C ALA A 179 -7.82 -11.59 6.31
N ILE A 180 -8.30 -10.52 5.71
CA ILE A 180 -9.64 -9.99 5.96
C ILE A 180 -10.38 -9.65 4.67
N ARG A 181 -11.70 -9.85 4.69
CA ARG A 181 -12.62 -9.27 3.71
C ARG A 181 -13.39 -8.13 4.36
N LEU A 182 -13.16 -6.92 3.87
CA LEU A 182 -13.82 -5.70 4.32
C LEU A 182 -15.05 -5.45 3.45
N GLU A 183 -16.18 -5.11 4.07
CA GLU A 183 -17.46 -4.90 3.41
C GLU A 183 -18.03 -3.52 3.76
N ASN A 184 -18.45 -2.78 2.73
CA ASN A 184 -19.24 -1.56 2.85
C ASN A 184 -20.41 -1.60 1.87
N GLY A 185 -21.58 -2.00 2.34
CA GLY A 185 -22.75 -2.22 1.47
C GLY A 185 -22.48 -3.29 0.42
N ASN A 186 -22.49 -2.89 -0.85
CA ASN A 186 -22.21 -3.76 -1.99
C ASN A 186 -20.73 -3.76 -2.42
N ASN A 187 -19.90 -2.96 -1.77
CA ASN A 187 -18.47 -2.90 -2.09
C ASN A 187 -17.64 -3.72 -1.11
N HIS A 188 -16.69 -4.48 -1.66
CA HIS A 188 -15.87 -5.43 -0.93
C HIS A 188 -14.39 -5.28 -1.28
N PHE A 189 -13.55 -5.35 -0.26
CA PHE A 189 -12.09 -5.28 -0.38
C PHE A 189 -11.49 -6.52 0.27
N LEU A 190 -10.50 -7.13 -0.36
CA LEU A 190 -9.79 -8.29 0.15
C LEU A 190 -8.32 -7.94 0.41
N PHE A 191 -7.87 -8.13 1.64
CA PHE A 191 -6.49 -7.98 2.08
C PHE A 191 -5.98 -9.32 2.55
N THR A 192 -4.94 -9.85 1.92
CA THR A 192 -4.40 -11.19 2.24
C THR A 192 -3.07 -11.14 2.99
N GLY A 193 -2.53 -9.93 3.23
CA GLY A 193 -1.17 -9.79 3.74
C GLY A 193 -0.19 -10.43 2.76
N ASP A 194 0.72 -11.24 3.28
CA ASP A 194 1.70 -11.97 2.47
C ASP A 194 1.38 -13.46 2.31
N ALA A 195 0.11 -13.85 2.58
CA ALA A 195 -0.32 -15.23 2.35
C ALA A 195 0.12 -15.70 0.96
N GLU A 196 0.88 -16.79 0.93
CA GLU A 196 1.32 -17.45 -0.28
C GLU A 196 0.31 -18.50 -0.74
N SER A 197 0.65 -19.30 -1.72
CA SER A 197 -0.28 -20.24 -2.35
C SER A 197 -0.98 -21.19 -1.36
N ALA A 198 -0.30 -21.65 -0.31
CA ALA A 198 -0.90 -22.54 0.69
C ALA A 198 -1.86 -21.80 1.62
N GLY A 199 -1.54 -20.56 2.02
CA GLY A 199 -2.45 -19.70 2.78
C GLY A 199 -3.68 -19.32 1.96
N GLU A 200 -3.50 -19.00 0.67
CA GLU A 200 -4.61 -18.69 -0.24
C GLU A 200 -5.52 -19.90 -0.50
N GLU A 201 -4.93 -21.11 -0.67
CA GLU A 201 -5.70 -22.36 -0.79
C GLU A 201 -6.59 -22.56 0.44
N ALA A 202 -6.02 -22.37 1.65
CA ALA A 202 -6.76 -22.49 2.89
C ALA A 202 -7.90 -21.44 3.00
N ILE A 203 -7.69 -20.21 2.51
CA ILE A 203 -8.76 -19.18 2.43
C ILE A 203 -9.85 -19.63 1.46
N CYS A 204 -9.49 -20.14 0.28
CA CYS A 204 -10.43 -20.63 -0.73
C CYS A 204 -11.29 -21.80 -0.21
N ASP A 205 -10.71 -22.68 0.60
CA ASP A 205 -11.36 -23.85 1.16
C ASP A 205 -12.35 -23.55 2.31
N LEU A 206 -12.39 -22.31 2.80
CA LEU A 206 -13.36 -21.91 3.85
C LEU A 206 -14.82 -22.07 3.41
N GLY A 207 -15.10 -22.02 2.12
CA GLY A 207 -16.45 -22.01 1.59
C GLY A 207 -17.25 -20.75 1.91
N LEU A 208 -16.57 -19.65 2.26
CA LEU A 208 -17.16 -18.33 2.42
C LEU A 208 -17.24 -17.62 1.06
N ASP A 209 -18.08 -16.58 0.99
CA ASP A 209 -18.08 -15.67 -0.17
C ASP A 209 -16.81 -14.80 -0.14
N LEU A 210 -15.92 -15.01 -1.10
CA LEU A 210 -14.67 -14.28 -1.26
C LEU A 210 -14.76 -13.17 -2.32
N SER A 211 -15.90 -13.02 -3.01
CA SER A 211 -16.05 -12.00 -4.05
C SER A 211 -15.67 -10.62 -3.54
N CYS A 212 -14.91 -9.88 -4.34
CA CYS A 212 -14.50 -8.51 -3.99
C CYS A 212 -14.39 -7.62 -5.22
N ASP A 213 -14.57 -6.32 -5.02
CA ASP A 213 -14.32 -5.32 -6.05
C ASP A 213 -12.83 -4.99 -6.16
N VAL A 214 -12.14 -5.01 -5.01
CA VAL A 214 -10.73 -4.64 -4.88
C VAL A 214 -9.96 -5.72 -4.16
N ILE A 215 -8.88 -6.20 -4.75
CA ILE A 215 -7.92 -7.10 -4.11
C ILE A 215 -6.59 -6.36 -3.88
N VAL A 216 -5.94 -6.64 -2.77
CA VAL A 216 -4.51 -6.34 -2.57
C VAL A 216 -3.76 -7.63 -2.86
N PRO A 217 -3.05 -7.72 -3.99
CA PRO A 217 -2.24 -8.89 -4.33
C PRO A 217 -1.28 -9.23 -3.21
N GLY A 218 -1.31 -10.49 -2.77
CA GLY A 218 -0.50 -10.95 -1.64
C GLY A 218 0.99 -10.80 -1.90
N HIS A 219 1.75 -10.64 -0.82
CA HIS A 219 3.19 -10.60 -0.81
C HIS A 219 3.76 -9.60 -1.85
N HIS A 220 3.21 -8.38 -1.85
CA HIS A 220 3.61 -7.26 -2.72
C HIS A 220 3.57 -7.57 -4.22
N GLY A 221 2.72 -8.51 -4.64
CA GLY A 221 2.66 -9.00 -6.02
C GLY A 221 3.70 -10.08 -6.34
N SER A 222 4.19 -10.82 -5.33
CA SER A 222 5.06 -11.98 -5.52
C SER A 222 4.42 -13.06 -6.39
N ALA A 223 5.23 -13.80 -7.14
CA ALA A 223 4.81 -14.99 -7.89
C ALA A 223 4.37 -16.15 -7.00
N THR A 224 4.69 -16.13 -5.69
CA THR A 224 4.28 -17.15 -4.73
C THR A 224 2.85 -16.99 -4.25
N ALA A 225 2.23 -15.82 -4.53
CA ALA A 225 0.87 -15.45 -4.14
C ALA A 225 -0.03 -15.14 -5.35
N THR A 226 -1.22 -14.64 -5.07
CA THR A 226 -2.23 -14.24 -6.08
C THR A 226 -2.48 -15.38 -7.07
N THR A 227 -2.88 -16.53 -6.50
CA THR A 227 -3.14 -17.77 -7.27
C THR A 227 -4.35 -17.62 -8.20
N TRP A 228 -4.40 -18.44 -9.24
CA TRP A 228 -5.58 -18.52 -10.11
C TRP A 228 -6.84 -18.91 -9.35
N ASP A 229 -6.72 -19.79 -8.35
CA ASP A 229 -7.87 -20.26 -7.56
C ASP A 229 -8.46 -19.12 -6.73
N LEU A 230 -7.61 -18.29 -6.10
CA LEU A 230 -8.05 -17.10 -5.39
C LEU A 230 -8.70 -16.09 -6.35
N LEU A 231 -8.05 -15.77 -7.47
CA LEU A 231 -8.56 -14.80 -8.45
C LEU A 231 -9.90 -15.24 -9.06
N GLN A 232 -10.10 -16.54 -9.29
CA GLN A 232 -11.37 -17.08 -9.81
C GLN A 232 -12.52 -17.02 -8.80
N GLN A 233 -12.23 -17.10 -7.51
CA GLN A 233 -13.25 -16.98 -6.45
C GLN A 233 -13.54 -15.53 -6.09
N THR A 234 -12.56 -14.64 -6.19
CA THR A 234 -12.68 -13.23 -5.82
C THR A 234 -13.20 -12.36 -6.95
N VAL A 235 -12.86 -12.66 -8.20
CA VAL A 235 -13.25 -11.94 -9.45
C VAL A 235 -13.16 -10.41 -9.29
N PRO A 236 -12.04 -9.84 -8.89
CA PRO A 236 -11.93 -8.43 -8.59
C PRO A 236 -11.96 -7.58 -9.87
N GLU A 237 -12.50 -6.35 -9.78
CA GLU A 237 -12.40 -5.33 -10.83
C GLU A 237 -11.06 -4.59 -10.76
N TYR A 238 -10.54 -4.40 -9.54
CA TYR A 238 -9.31 -3.64 -9.28
C TYR A 238 -8.33 -4.44 -8.43
N ALA A 239 -7.04 -4.23 -8.71
CA ALA A 239 -5.94 -4.66 -7.86
C ALA A 239 -5.11 -3.45 -7.43
N VAL A 240 -4.77 -3.35 -6.14
CA VAL A 240 -3.84 -2.33 -5.62
C VAL A 240 -2.60 -3.04 -5.11
N ILE A 241 -1.49 -2.89 -5.82
CA ILE A 241 -0.21 -3.51 -5.46
C ILE A 241 0.58 -2.54 -4.58
N SER A 242 0.91 -2.98 -3.37
CA SER A 242 1.79 -2.25 -2.46
C SER A 242 3.19 -2.81 -2.58
N CYS A 243 4.10 -2.08 -3.22
CA CYS A 243 5.50 -2.46 -3.41
C CYS A 243 6.38 -1.22 -3.53
N GLY A 244 7.67 -1.37 -3.36
CA GLY A 244 8.62 -0.26 -3.45
C GLY A 244 9.25 -0.13 -4.83
N ALA A 245 9.42 1.09 -5.31
CA ALA A 245 10.11 1.36 -6.55
C ALA A 245 11.57 0.86 -6.49
N GLY A 246 11.96 0.04 -7.48
CA GLY A 246 13.30 -0.53 -7.56
C GLY A 246 13.64 -1.45 -6.39
N ASN A 247 12.66 -2.12 -5.79
CA ASN A 247 12.87 -3.05 -4.70
C ASN A 247 13.75 -4.23 -5.12
N SER A 248 14.51 -4.79 -4.18
CA SER A 248 15.48 -5.87 -4.45
C SER A 248 14.85 -7.26 -4.67
N TYR A 249 13.53 -7.37 -4.52
CA TYR A 249 12.79 -8.61 -4.68
C TYR A 249 12.27 -8.79 -6.10
N GLY A 250 12.26 -7.72 -6.92
CA GLY A 250 11.67 -7.71 -8.24
C GLY A 250 10.14 -7.67 -8.24
N HIS A 251 9.54 -7.27 -7.11
CA HIS A 251 8.08 -7.14 -7.00
C HIS A 251 7.56 -5.88 -7.72
N PRO A 252 6.38 -5.95 -8.36
CA PRO A 252 5.57 -7.15 -8.57
C PRO A 252 6.19 -8.10 -9.60
N HIS A 253 6.07 -9.40 -9.42
CA HIS A 253 6.57 -10.38 -10.35
C HIS A 253 5.71 -10.50 -11.61
N LYS A 254 6.37 -10.84 -12.71
CA LYS A 254 5.71 -11.00 -14.03
C LYS A 254 4.54 -12.00 -14.00
N ASP A 255 4.66 -13.09 -13.27
CA ASP A 255 3.61 -14.11 -13.17
C ASP A 255 2.30 -13.54 -12.58
N THR A 256 2.41 -12.71 -11.55
CA THR A 256 1.26 -12.02 -10.94
C THR A 256 0.68 -10.99 -11.91
N MET A 257 1.54 -10.19 -12.56
CA MET A 257 1.10 -9.16 -13.49
C MET A 257 0.42 -9.75 -14.74
N ASP A 258 0.92 -10.87 -15.25
CA ASP A 258 0.30 -11.59 -16.35
C ASP A 258 -1.12 -12.09 -15.97
N LYS A 259 -1.30 -12.66 -14.77
CA LYS A 259 -2.62 -13.11 -14.29
C LYS A 259 -3.62 -11.95 -14.20
N LEU A 260 -3.20 -10.81 -13.65
CA LEU A 260 -4.05 -9.62 -13.56
C LEU A 260 -4.43 -9.09 -14.95
N ALA A 261 -3.46 -9.04 -15.88
CA ALA A 261 -3.70 -8.62 -17.27
C ALA A 261 -4.63 -9.58 -18.00
N ASP A 262 -4.43 -10.90 -17.88
CA ASP A 262 -5.25 -11.93 -18.52
C ASP A 262 -6.72 -11.88 -18.07
N MET A 263 -6.97 -11.51 -16.82
CA MET A 263 -8.33 -11.30 -16.29
C MET A 263 -8.90 -9.90 -16.59
N GLY A 264 -8.09 -8.98 -17.13
CA GLY A 264 -8.50 -7.59 -17.39
C GLY A 264 -8.74 -6.78 -16.13
N ILE A 265 -8.12 -7.16 -15.00
CA ILE A 265 -8.20 -6.46 -13.72
C ILE A 265 -7.44 -5.14 -13.82
N GLN A 266 -8.06 -4.03 -13.46
CA GLN A 266 -7.43 -2.72 -13.47
C GLN A 266 -6.44 -2.57 -12.31
N VAL A 267 -5.24 -2.08 -12.60
CA VAL A 267 -4.13 -2.08 -11.64
C VAL A 267 -3.79 -0.67 -11.18
N PHE A 268 -3.62 -0.52 -9.87
CA PHE A 268 -2.93 0.57 -9.22
C PHE A 268 -1.65 0.04 -8.59
N ARG A 269 -0.59 0.88 -8.55
CA ARG A 269 0.70 0.52 -7.96
C ARG A 269 1.22 1.66 -7.10
N THR A 270 1.58 1.39 -5.85
CA THR A 270 2.11 2.44 -4.95
C THR A 270 3.49 2.94 -5.36
N ASP A 271 4.32 2.08 -5.97
CA ASP A 271 5.65 2.44 -6.47
C ASP A 271 5.64 3.40 -7.67
N GLU A 272 4.48 3.57 -8.34
CA GLU A 272 4.31 4.47 -9.49
C GLU A 272 3.39 5.64 -9.20
N GLN A 273 2.50 5.50 -8.23
CA GLN A 273 1.37 6.40 -8.04
C GLN A 273 1.30 7.01 -6.64
N ASP A 274 2.31 6.79 -5.80
CA ASP A 274 2.26 7.16 -4.39
C ASP A 274 1.04 6.52 -3.68
N THR A 275 0.53 7.15 -2.64
CA THR A 275 -0.64 6.66 -1.90
C THR A 275 -1.91 6.67 -2.75
N VAL A 276 -2.52 5.51 -2.91
CA VAL A 276 -3.80 5.30 -3.61
C VAL A 276 -4.95 5.32 -2.61
N ILE A 277 -6.06 5.99 -2.97
CA ILE A 277 -7.22 6.10 -2.08
C ILE A 277 -8.49 5.69 -2.85
N ALA A 278 -9.21 4.73 -2.27
CA ALA A 278 -10.56 4.32 -2.69
C ALA A 278 -11.59 4.87 -1.69
N VAL A 279 -12.67 5.45 -2.19
CA VAL A 279 -13.79 5.91 -1.37
C VAL A 279 -15.06 5.19 -1.83
N SER A 280 -15.57 4.32 -0.97
CA SER A 280 -16.84 3.60 -1.19
C SER A 280 -18.00 4.37 -0.58
N ASP A 281 -19.10 4.50 -1.31
CA ASP A 281 -20.39 4.98 -0.81
C ASP A 281 -21.36 3.84 -0.47
N GLY A 282 -20.88 2.60 -0.53
CA GLY A 282 -21.66 1.38 -0.34
C GLY A 282 -22.22 0.79 -1.64
N ASN A 283 -22.06 1.47 -2.78
CA ASN A 283 -22.50 1.00 -4.09
C ASN A 283 -21.44 1.26 -5.18
N ASN A 284 -20.69 2.35 -5.05
CA ASN A 284 -19.69 2.75 -6.02
C ASN A 284 -18.38 3.03 -5.31
N ILE A 285 -17.27 2.80 -5.99
CA ILE A 285 -15.93 3.15 -5.53
C ILE A 285 -15.40 4.30 -6.37
N GLN A 286 -14.98 5.39 -5.71
CA GLN A 286 -14.31 6.52 -6.33
C GLN A 286 -12.83 6.50 -5.94
N TRP A 287 -11.96 6.75 -6.91
CA TRP A 287 -10.52 6.74 -6.71
C TRP A 287 -9.94 8.15 -6.74
N ASN A 288 -8.89 8.41 -5.97
CA ASN A 288 -8.17 9.69 -6.02
C ASN A 288 -7.40 9.89 -7.34
N GLN A 289 -7.18 8.83 -8.10
CA GLN A 289 -6.49 8.82 -9.39
C GLN A 289 -6.99 7.70 -10.28
N SER A 290 -6.62 7.69 -11.56
CA SER A 290 -6.96 6.59 -12.48
C SER A 290 -6.01 5.42 -12.28
N PRO A 291 -6.43 4.17 -12.57
CA PRO A 291 -5.51 3.03 -12.61
C PRO A 291 -4.33 3.33 -13.54
N CYS A 292 -3.12 2.95 -13.15
CA CYS A 292 -1.96 3.05 -14.04
C CYS A 292 -2.03 2.01 -15.17
N ASN A 293 -2.62 0.86 -14.87
CA ASN A 293 -2.68 -0.31 -15.78
C ASN A 293 -1.30 -0.65 -16.36
N ASP A 294 -0.26 -0.42 -15.56
CA ASP A 294 1.07 -0.91 -15.86
C ASP A 294 1.20 -2.33 -15.33
N TYR A 295 1.32 -3.28 -16.26
CA TYR A 295 1.49 -4.70 -15.97
C TYR A 295 2.95 -5.14 -16.09
N SER A 296 3.89 -4.20 -16.10
CA SER A 296 5.33 -4.50 -16.09
C SER A 296 5.73 -5.11 -14.74
N ALA A 297 6.61 -6.08 -14.77
CA ALA A 297 7.26 -6.58 -13.57
C ALA A 297 8.16 -5.50 -12.95
N GLY A 298 8.40 -5.59 -11.65
CA GLY A 298 9.32 -4.71 -10.95
C GLY A 298 10.77 -4.91 -11.37
N ASP A 299 11.14 -6.14 -11.76
CA ASP A 299 12.41 -6.47 -12.41
C ASP A 299 12.15 -7.40 -13.61
N GLU A 300 12.42 -6.92 -14.84
CA GLU A 300 12.28 -7.72 -16.04
C GLU A 300 13.27 -8.91 -16.13
N SER A 301 14.26 -8.95 -15.25
CA SER A 301 15.27 -10.02 -15.21
C SER A 301 14.84 -11.28 -14.46
N ASP A 302 13.70 -11.27 -13.75
CA ASP A 302 13.29 -12.39 -12.90
C ASP A 302 12.56 -13.47 -13.70
N THR A 303 13.30 -14.48 -14.11
CA THR A 303 12.79 -15.76 -14.61
C THR A 303 12.55 -16.75 -13.47
N GLY A 304 11.72 -16.38 -12.51
CA GLY A 304 11.04 -17.32 -11.60
C GLY A 304 11.88 -18.39 -10.92
N THR A 305 12.95 -18.01 -10.22
CA THR A 305 13.59 -18.87 -9.22
C THR A 305 13.84 -18.07 -7.96
N GLN A 306 12.86 -18.08 -7.08
CA GLN A 306 13.00 -17.46 -5.76
C GLN A 306 13.89 -18.30 -4.83
N PRO A 307 14.83 -17.69 -4.10
CA PRO A 307 15.36 -18.30 -2.90
C PRO A 307 14.33 -18.13 -1.78
N SER A 308 13.87 -19.24 -1.22
CA SER A 308 13.04 -19.22 -0.01
C SER A 308 13.69 -18.33 1.06
N SER A 309 12.95 -17.36 1.55
CA SER A 309 13.37 -16.43 2.58
C SER A 309 13.55 -17.14 3.93
N ALA A 310 14.73 -17.71 4.14
CA ALA A 310 15.22 -18.01 5.47
C ALA A 310 16.23 -16.92 5.82
N TYR A 311 15.77 -15.82 6.36
CA TYR A 311 16.63 -14.85 7.03
C TYR A 311 17.17 -15.50 8.31
N LYS A 312 18.34 -16.16 8.17
CA LYS A 312 19.10 -16.63 9.34
C LYS A 312 19.99 -15.49 9.79
N ASP A 313 19.60 -14.89 10.89
CA ASP A 313 20.52 -14.09 11.71
C ASP A 313 21.73 -14.94 12.11
N SER A 314 22.87 -14.73 11.47
CA SER A 314 24.14 -15.38 11.83
C SER A 314 24.87 -14.49 12.79
N GLY A 315 24.61 -14.70 14.08
CA GLY A 315 25.49 -14.30 15.16
C GLY A 315 26.86 -15.01 15.05
N ALA A 316 27.86 -14.19 14.99
CA ALA A 316 29.29 -14.35 15.32
C ALA A 316 29.89 -15.75 15.53
N SER A 317 30.93 -16.14 14.81
CA SER A 317 32.34 -16.07 15.21
C SER A 317 33.22 -17.04 14.43
N GLY A 318 34.42 -16.60 14.11
CA GLY A 318 35.61 -17.47 14.17
C GLY A 318 36.39 -17.74 12.90
N TYR A 319 37.39 -16.95 12.68
CA TYR A 319 38.74 -17.23 12.18
C TYR A 319 39.01 -18.35 11.14
N GLY A 320 39.76 -17.99 10.10
CA GLY A 320 40.52 -18.95 9.32
C GLY A 320 41.06 -18.42 8.00
N SER A 321 42.28 -17.91 8.03
CA SER A 321 43.18 -17.47 6.97
C SER A 321 43.43 -18.52 5.88
N SER A 322 43.60 -18.13 4.62
CA SER A 322 44.87 -18.18 3.90
C SER A 322 44.72 -17.99 2.38
N ALA A 323 45.47 -17.11 1.93
CA ALA A 323 46.16 -16.70 0.74
C ALA A 323 46.27 -17.67 -0.46
N SER A 324 46.24 -17.09 -1.68
CA SER A 324 47.33 -17.00 -2.66
C SER A 324 46.75 -16.81 -4.07
N ALA A 325 46.89 -15.68 -4.68
CA ALA A 325 47.87 -15.17 -5.64
C ALA A 325 47.78 -15.75 -7.07
N ALA A 326 47.54 -14.93 -8.04
CA ALA A 326 48.36 -14.44 -9.14
C ALA A 326 47.62 -14.16 -10.45
N ALA A 327 47.68 -12.90 -10.84
CA ALA A 327 48.13 -12.26 -12.11
C ALA A 327 47.35 -12.47 -13.42
N ASP A 328 46.71 -11.44 -13.85
CA ASP A 328 46.73 -10.51 -15.06
C ASP A 328 47.25 -11.04 -16.42
N PRO A 329 46.90 -10.51 -17.65
CA PRO A 329 46.38 -9.16 -17.93
C PRO A 329 45.34 -9.01 -19.07
N GLN A 330 44.62 -7.84 -19.00
CA GLN A 330 44.17 -6.94 -20.09
C GLN A 330 43.35 -7.49 -21.28
N THR A 331 42.15 -6.92 -21.45
CA THR A 331 41.78 -6.00 -22.55
C THR A 331 40.32 -5.52 -22.44
N GLY A 332 40.12 -4.22 -22.66
CA GLY A 332 38.91 -3.66 -23.29
C GLY A 332 37.77 -3.27 -22.38
N VAL A 333 37.83 -2.05 -21.89
CA VAL A 333 36.78 -1.34 -21.16
C VAL A 333 35.63 -0.97 -22.10
N GLN A 334 34.43 -1.45 -21.79
CA GLN A 334 33.20 -0.78 -22.11
C GLN A 334 32.45 -0.66 -20.77
N ALA A 335 32.18 0.57 -20.34
CA ALA A 335 31.55 0.84 -19.05
C ALA A 335 30.09 0.39 -19.09
N ASP A 336 29.76 -0.59 -18.28
CA ASP A 336 28.39 -0.87 -17.88
C ASP A 336 27.88 0.23 -16.95
N PRO A 337 26.59 0.57 -16.98
CA PRO A 337 26.01 1.52 -16.01
C PRO A 337 26.12 0.92 -14.62
N GLU A 338 26.67 1.70 -13.68
CA GLU A 338 26.80 1.32 -12.29
C GLU A 338 25.42 0.99 -11.66
N PRO A 339 25.34 -0.04 -10.80
CA PRO A 339 24.13 -0.30 -10.04
C PRO A 339 23.84 0.89 -9.11
N VAL A 340 22.59 1.32 -9.08
CA VAL A 340 22.10 2.36 -8.15
C VAL A 340 22.17 1.76 -6.73
N GLY A 341 23.30 1.99 -6.05
CA GLY A 341 23.49 1.59 -4.66
C GLY A 341 22.77 2.57 -3.71
N ASP A 342 22.60 2.17 -2.44
CA ASP A 342 22.07 3.00 -1.36
C ASP A 342 22.65 4.42 -1.42
N MET A 343 21.81 5.42 -1.67
CA MET A 343 22.21 6.82 -1.72
C MET A 343 22.43 7.36 -0.32
N VAL A 344 23.54 8.07 -0.15
CA VAL A 344 23.94 8.67 1.14
C VAL A 344 24.37 10.13 0.93
N TRP A 345 24.27 10.91 1.97
CA TRP A 345 24.57 12.34 1.96
C TRP A 345 25.88 12.63 2.67
N ILE A 346 26.72 13.45 2.07
CA ILE A 346 28.00 13.91 2.63
C ILE A 346 27.95 15.41 2.80
N SER A 347 28.30 15.90 3.98
CA SER A 347 28.45 17.33 4.20
C SER A 347 29.74 17.86 3.55
N ALA A 348 29.72 19.10 3.12
CA ALA A 348 30.87 19.73 2.44
C ALA A 348 32.19 19.70 3.23
N THR A 349 32.16 19.50 4.54
CA THR A 349 33.33 19.53 5.45
C THR A 349 33.41 18.34 6.39
N GLY A 350 32.48 17.38 6.28
CA GLY A 350 32.42 16.23 7.17
C GLY A 350 33.23 15.04 6.67
N SER A 351 33.49 14.09 7.56
CA SER A 351 34.14 12.81 7.26
C SER A 351 33.19 11.61 7.39
N LYS A 352 31.88 11.88 7.41
CA LYS A 352 30.86 10.83 7.59
C LYS A 352 29.80 10.95 6.50
N TYR A 353 29.28 9.79 6.09
CA TYR A 353 28.09 9.75 5.27
C TYR A 353 26.84 9.61 6.15
N HIS A 354 25.73 10.13 5.69
CA HIS A 354 24.47 10.28 6.41
C HIS A 354 23.32 9.70 5.59
N ARG A 355 22.33 9.13 6.27
CA ARG A 355 21.11 8.61 5.64
C ARG A 355 20.18 9.73 5.16
N ILE A 356 20.26 10.92 5.77
CA ILE A 356 19.42 12.09 5.47
C ILE A 356 20.27 13.35 5.33
N PRO A 357 19.89 14.29 4.44
CA PRO A 357 20.70 15.48 4.13
C PRO A 357 20.72 16.55 5.23
N ASN A 358 19.87 16.43 6.26
CA ASN A 358 19.76 17.38 7.37
C ASN A 358 20.18 16.78 8.73
N CYS A 359 20.95 15.69 8.74
CA CYS A 359 21.39 15.05 9.96
C CYS A 359 22.26 15.97 10.82
N GLY A 360 21.86 16.23 12.05
CA GLY A 360 22.57 17.09 12.99
C GLY A 360 22.54 18.55 12.54
N ASN A 361 23.73 19.12 12.27
CA ASN A 361 23.88 20.51 11.79
C ASN A 361 24.26 20.56 10.31
N MET A 362 24.04 19.50 9.55
CA MET A 362 24.31 19.46 8.12
C MET A 362 23.29 20.35 7.39
N ASN A 363 23.79 21.21 6.48
CA ASN A 363 22.91 22.02 5.62
C ASN A 363 22.62 21.21 4.35
N PRO A 364 21.33 20.85 4.09
CA PRO A 364 20.96 20.07 2.92
C PRO A 364 21.32 20.73 1.60
N ASP A 365 21.31 22.07 1.51
CA ASP A 365 21.66 22.81 0.28
C ASP A 365 23.14 22.66 -0.11
N ASN A 366 23.99 22.25 0.82
CA ASN A 366 25.43 22.05 0.63
C ASN A 366 25.85 20.58 0.79
N ALA A 367 24.88 19.66 0.89
CA ALA A 367 25.15 18.24 0.98
C ALA A 367 25.33 17.64 -0.43
N THR A 368 26.27 16.74 -0.57
CA THR A 368 26.49 16.00 -1.81
C THR A 368 25.92 14.61 -1.66
N GLU A 369 25.12 14.19 -2.60
CA GLU A 369 24.55 12.84 -2.69
C GLU A 369 25.51 11.93 -3.49
N MET A 370 25.74 10.72 -3.01
CA MET A 370 26.50 9.68 -3.71
C MET A 370 26.09 8.29 -3.22
N THR A 371 26.49 7.24 -3.92
CA THR A 371 26.23 5.89 -3.42
C THR A 371 27.04 5.61 -2.17
N ARG A 372 26.51 4.76 -1.30
CA ARG A 372 27.21 4.31 -0.09
C ARG A 372 28.58 3.70 -0.40
N SER A 373 28.65 2.89 -1.45
CA SER A 373 29.90 2.30 -1.91
C SER A 373 30.95 3.36 -2.32
N GLN A 374 30.51 4.42 -3.00
CA GLN A 374 31.38 5.55 -3.34
C GLN A 374 31.85 6.32 -2.10
N ALA A 375 30.96 6.52 -1.13
CA ALA A 375 31.29 7.18 0.12
C ALA A 375 32.31 6.37 0.93
N GLU A 376 32.11 5.07 1.06
CA GLU A 376 33.01 4.15 1.76
C GLU A 376 34.38 4.05 1.03
N ALA A 377 34.38 3.98 -0.31
CA ALA A 377 35.61 3.98 -1.12
C ALA A 377 36.37 5.31 -0.99
N ALA A 378 35.68 6.42 -0.77
CA ALA A 378 36.24 7.73 -0.51
C ALA A 378 36.72 7.92 0.96
N GLY A 379 36.54 6.91 1.80
CA GLY A 379 37.01 6.89 3.20
C GLY A 379 36.04 7.55 4.20
N TYR A 380 34.78 7.78 3.80
CA TYR A 380 33.78 8.25 4.73
C TYR A 380 33.25 7.09 5.60
N GLU A 381 32.95 7.39 6.86
CA GLU A 381 32.38 6.43 7.81
C GLU A 381 30.90 6.75 8.06
N ALA A 382 30.12 5.74 8.44
CA ALA A 382 28.72 5.92 8.82
C ALA A 382 28.55 6.90 9.99
N CYS A 383 27.56 7.75 9.92
CA CYS A 383 27.21 8.66 11.01
C CYS A 383 26.44 7.92 12.10
N LYS A 384 27.00 7.81 13.30
CA LYS A 384 26.38 7.13 14.45
C LYS A 384 25.05 7.73 14.94
N LYS A 385 24.60 8.85 14.33
CA LYS A 385 23.36 9.54 14.72
C LYS A 385 22.18 9.14 13.83
N CYS A 386 22.46 8.75 12.59
CA CYS A 386 21.42 8.38 11.61
C CYS A 386 21.67 6.99 10.97
N TYR A 387 22.67 6.26 11.47
CA TYR A 387 22.97 4.85 11.22
C TYR A 387 23.08 4.10 12.53
#